data_41ef8cb145b523008b824e32476fceb2
#
_entry.id   41ef8cb145b523008b824e32476fceb2
#
_cell.length_a   1.000
_cell.length_b   1.000
_cell.length_c   1.000
_cell.angle_alpha   90.00
_cell.angle_beta   90.00
_cell.angle_gamma   90.00
#
_symmetry.space_group_name_H-M   'P 1'
#
loop_
_entity.id
_entity.type
_entity.pdbx_description
1 polymer ?
#
loop_
_entity_poly.entity_id
_entity_poly.type
_entity_poly.pdbx_seq_one_letter_code
_entity_poly.pdbx_strand_id
1 'polypeptide(L)'
;MLEQRATRAGFVLALFSAATFGTSGTFATSLIDTGWSPAAAVAIRISIAAVLLAVPAVVTLRGRWNVLWHNIRMVTIYGLVAIAGCQVFFFNAVQHLSVGVALLLEYMGIILIVGWLWIRNGQRPRRLTIAGSVAAVLGLILVLNLVGDTHIDLVGVLWGLAAAVGLAVFFVLSAKSDPDLPPLAMASGGMTIGAVTLLILGVLGALPMHANVDDVDFAGHQVSWLVPVIGLSLVAAAIAYVAGIAATRILGSKLASFVGLTEVLFAVLFAWLLLGEVPTAMQLLGGVLILAGVALVRIDEFRSGTADPGDSHTIARSTAARDLG
;
A
#
# COMPACT_ATOMS: atom_id res chain seq x y z
N MET A 1 -27.49 7.73 5.42
CA MET A 1 -27.26 7.92 3.98
C MET A 1 -25.88 8.52 3.65
N LEU A 2 -25.42 9.59 4.33
CA LEU A 2 -24.10 10.22 4.07
C LEU A 2 -22.93 9.27 4.39
N GLU A 3 -22.99 8.55 5.52
CA GLU A 3 -21.98 7.60 5.95
C GLU A 3 -21.82 6.42 4.96
N GLN A 4 -22.92 5.88 4.47
CA GLN A 4 -22.89 4.84 3.44
C GLN A 4 -22.30 5.32 2.11
N ARG A 5 -22.54 6.59 1.74
CA ARG A 5 -21.91 7.19 0.55
C ARG A 5 -20.41 7.38 0.75
N ALA A 6 -19.98 7.84 1.92
CA ALA A 6 -18.56 7.97 2.25
C ALA A 6 -17.85 6.62 2.20
N THR A 7 -18.42 5.58 2.83
CA THR A 7 -17.84 4.22 2.81
C THR A 7 -17.75 3.66 1.38
N ARG A 8 -18.78 3.86 0.54
CA ARG A 8 -18.71 3.45 -0.87
C ARG A 8 -17.58 4.17 -1.63
N ALA A 9 -17.45 5.48 -1.43
CA ALA A 9 -16.35 6.25 -2.03
C ALA A 9 -14.98 5.74 -1.56
N GLY A 10 -14.83 5.42 -0.28
CA GLY A 10 -13.61 4.81 0.27
C GLY A 10 -13.25 3.48 -0.41
N PHE A 11 -14.25 2.60 -0.64
CA PHE A 11 -14.02 1.34 -1.37
C PHE A 11 -13.61 1.56 -2.82
N VAL A 12 -14.27 2.47 -3.54
CA VAL A 12 -13.91 2.79 -4.92
C VAL A 12 -12.48 3.32 -4.99
N LEU A 13 -12.11 4.23 -4.08
CA LEU A 13 -10.74 4.74 -3.99
C LEU A 13 -9.73 3.66 -3.65
N ALA A 14 -10.05 2.73 -2.72
CA ALA A 14 -9.16 1.64 -2.36
C ALA A 14 -8.93 0.67 -3.52
N LEU A 15 -10.00 0.27 -4.23
CA LEU A 15 -9.90 -0.58 -5.42
C LEU A 15 -9.17 0.12 -6.57
N PHE A 16 -9.40 1.42 -6.76
CA PHE A 16 -8.70 2.22 -7.75
C PHE A 16 -7.22 2.33 -7.42
N SER A 17 -6.87 2.56 -6.15
CA SER A 17 -5.49 2.54 -5.68
C SER A 17 -4.84 1.17 -5.91
N ALA A 18 -5.52 0.08 -5.53
CA ALA A 18 -5.03 -1.28 -5.73
C ALA A 18 -4.83 -1.60 -7.23
N ALA A 19 -5.75 -1.18 -8.10
CA ALA A 19 -5.61 -1.36 -9.54
C ALA A 19 -4.41 -0.58 -10.10
N THR A 20 -4.25 0.67 -9.70
CA THR A 20 -3.12 1.49 -10.17
C THR A 20 -1.77 0.98 -9.63
N PHE A 21 -1.69 0.53 -8.37
CA PHE A 21 -0.51 -0.16 -7.84
C PHE A 21 -0.23 -1.47 -8.59
N GLY A 22 -1.26 -2.24 -8.91
CA GLY A 22 -1.15 -3.51 -9.63
C GLY A 22 -0.50 -3.38 -11.02
N THR A 23 -0.52 -2.19 -11.65
CA THR A 23 0.23 -1.94 -12.90
C THR A 23 1.74 -1.85 -12.68
N SER A 24 2.21 -1.71 -11.43
CA SER A 24 3.62 -1.50 -11.10
C SER A 24 4.52 -2.62 -11.62
N GLY A 25 4.06 -3.87 -11.47
CA GLY A 25 4.82 -5.05 -11.91
C GLY A 25 5.09 -5.01 -13.41
N THR A 26 4.07 -4.79 -14.23
CA THR A 26 4.20 -4.77 -15.70
C THR A 26 5.13 -3.66 -16.20
N PHE A 27 5.04 -2.46 -15.63
CA PHE A 27 5.97 -1.38 -15.97
C PHE A 27 7.40 -1.66 -15.46
N ALA A 28 7.55 -2.23 -14.27
CA ALA A 28 8.86 -2.52 -13.70
C ALA A 28 9.56 -3.64 -14.48
N THR A 29 8.85 -4.73 -14.86
CA THR A 29 9.39 -5.86 -15.60
C THR A 29 10.01 -5.39 -16.92
N SER A 30 9.31 -4.55 -17.69
CA SER A 30 9.84 -4.05 -18.97
C SER A 30 11.14 -3.25 -18.83
N LEU A 31 11.34 -2.56 -17.72
CA LEU A 31 12.61 -1.87 -17.43
C LEU A 31 13.69 -2.85 -16.96
N ILE A 32 13.35 -3.79 -16.08
CA ILE A 32 14.30 -4.76 -15.52
C ILE A 32 14.85 -5.68 -16.61
N ASP A 33 14.03 -6.11 -17.55
CA ASP A 33 14.42 -6.96 -18.69
C ASP A 33 15.43 -6.28 -19.61
N THR A 34 15.49 -4.95 -19.61
CA THR A 34 16.50 -4.16 -20.36
C THR A 34 17.72 -3.78 -19.52
N GLY A 35 17.87 -4.33 -18.32
CA GLY A 35 19.06 -4.17 -17.49
C GLY A 35 18.94 -3.10 -16.39
N TRP A 36 17.76 -2.55 -16.13
CA TRP A 36 17.54 -1.71 -14.95
C TRP A 36 17.62 -2.55 -13.67
N SER A 37 18.29 -2.02 -12.65
CA SER A 37 18.16 -2.60 -11.32
C SER A 37 16.78 -2.24 -10.72
N PRO A 38 16.17 -3.16 -9.94
CA PRO A 38 14.92 -2.86 -9.24
C PRO A 38 15.01 -1.60 -8.36
N ALA A 39 16.17 -1.39 -7.71
CA ALA A 39 16.41 -0.20 -6.89
C ALA A 39 16.38 1.10 -7.70
N ALA A 40 16.98 1.11 -8.90
CA ALA A 40 16.93 2.27 -9.80
C ALA A 40 15.51 2.54 -10.29
N ALA A 41 14.76 1.50 -10.67
CA ALA A 41 13.36 1.63 -11.10
C ALA A 41 12.48 2.24 -9.98
N VAL A 42 12.67 1.83 -8.72
CA VAL A 42 11.93 2.42 -7.59
C VAL A 42 12.41 3.82 -7.25
N ALA A 43 13.72 4.09 -7.25
CA ALA A 43 14.23 5.41 -6.96
C ALA A 43 13.72 6.45 -7.97
N ILE A 44 13.74 6.14 -9.28
CA ILE A 44 13.20 7.03 -10.31
C ILE A 44 11.69 7.20 -10.20
N ARG A 45 10.95 6.09 -9.95
CA ARG A 45 9.50 6.08 -9.72
C ARG A 45 9.10 7.06 -8.62
N ILE A 46 9.70 6.93 -7.45
CA ILE A 46 9.36 7.76 -6.28
C ILE A 46 9.84 9.20 -6.47
N SER A 47 11.00 9.42 -7.11
CA SER A 47 11.52 10.76 -7.39
C SER A 47 10.63 11.55 -8.35
N ILE A 48 10.21 10.93 -9.46
CA ILE A 48 9.30 11.56 -10.42
C ILE A 48 7.93 11.79 -9.79
N ALA A 49 7.40 10.81 -9.04
CA ALA A 49 6.13 10.97 -8.33
C ALA A 49 6.19 12.12 -7.31
N ALA A 50 7.29 12.28 -6.57
CA ALA A 50 7.50 13.40 -5.66
C ALA A 50 7.45 14.75 -6.39
N VAL A 51 8.13 14.86 -7.54
CA VAL A 51 8.13 16.08 -8.38
C VAL A 51 6.73 16.36 -8.93
N LEU A 52 6.05 15.35 -9.47
CA LEU A 52 4.69 15.49 -10.02
C LEU A 52 3.68 15.95 -8.96
N LEU A 53 3.80 15.44 -7.74
CA LEU A 53 2.91 15.81 -6.64
C LEU A 53 3.32 17.13 -5.95
N ALA A 54 4.55 17.62 -6.13
CA ALA A 54 5.02 18.83 -5.46
C ALA A 54 4.16 20.06 -5.78
N VAL A 55 3.89 20.31 -7.06
CA VAL A 55 3.11 21.48 -7.50
C VAL A 55 1.68 21.43 -6.95
N PRO A 56 0.88 20.37 -7.16
CA PRO A 56 -0.47 20.32 -6.61
C PRO A 56 -0.49 20.29 -5.08
N ALA A 57 0.53 19.72 -4.40
CA ALA A 57 0.63 19.75 -2.95
C ALA A 57 0.87 21.18 -2.42
N VAL A 58 1.79 21.93 -3.06
CA VAL A 58 2.02 23.35 -2.74
C VAL A 58 0.76 24.17 -2.93
N VAL A 59 0.03 23.98 -4.03
CA VAL A 59 -1.25 24.69 -4.29
C VAL A 59 -2.28 24.36 -3.21
N THR A 60 -2.40 23.09 -2.81
CA THR A 60 -3.35 22.65 -1.78
C THR A 60 -2.99 23.18 -0.38
N LEU A 61 -1.69 23.39 -0.13
CA LEU A 61 -1.18 23.91 1.15
C LEU A 61 -1.11 25.43 1.21
N ARG A 62 -1.48 26.16 0.13
CA ARG A 62 -1.44 27.63 0.15
C ARG A 62 -2.17 28.21 1.36
N GLY A 63 -1.46 29.03 2.14
CA GLY A 63 -1.99 29.61 3.38
C GLY A 63 -2.10 28.66 4.58
N ARG A 64 -1.77 27.37 4.43
CA ARG A 64 -1.88 26.34 5.49
C ARG A 64 -0.58 25.55 5.72
N TRP A 65 0.56 26.13 5.50
CA TRP A 65 1.87 25.48 5.69
C TRP A 65 2.10 25.01 7.12
N ASN A 66 1.50 25.69 8.10
CA ASN A 66 1.52 25.29 9.50
C ASN A 66 0.97 23.89 9.72
N VAL A 67 -0.01 23.45 8.93
CA VAL A 67 -0.54 22.07 9.00
C VAL A 67 0.54 21.06 8.64
N LEU A 68 1.32 21.31 7.59
CA LEU A 68 2.43 20.45 7.22
C LEU A 68 3.52 20.42 8.30
N TRP A 69 3.90 21.60 8.83
CA TRP A 69 4.91 21.69 9.88
C TRP A 69 4.48 21.01 11.18
N HIS A 70 3.21 21.14 11.57
CA HIS A 70 2.67 20.43 12.72
C HIS A 70 2.72 18.90 12.54
N ASN A 71 2.55 18.42 11.32
CA ASN A 71 2.56 17.00 10.95
C ASN A 71 3.91 16.50 10.41
N ILE A 72 4.97 17.33 10.44
CA ILE A 72 6.25 16.99 9.80
C ILE A 72 6.86 15.69 10.32
N ARG A 73 6.77 15.44 11.62
CA ARG A 73 7.25 14.20 12.23
C ARG A 73 6.55 12.96 11.65
N MET A 74 5.23 13.06 11.46
CA MET A 74 4.43 11.96 10.90
C MET A 74 4.80 11.75 9.42
N VAL A 75 4.90 12.83 8.63
CA VAL A 75 5.28 12.78 7.22
C VAL A 75 6.70 12.22 7.06
N THR A 76 7.62 12.59 7.97
CA THR A 76 9.00 12.06 7.96
C THR A 76 9.02 10.56 8.26
N ILE A 77 8.33 10.10 9.30
CA ILE A 77 8.25 8.67 9.62
C ILE A 77 7.61 7.90 8.45
N TYR A 78 6.56 8.46 7.85
CA TYR A 78 5.90 7.89 6.70
C TYR A 78 6.86 7.76 5.50
N GLY A 79 7.60 8.80 5.17
CA GLY A 79 8.57 8.78 4.06
C GLY A 79 9.74 7.83 4.30
N LEU A 80 10.29 7.83 5.52
CA LEU A 80 11.44 6.98 5.87
C LEU A 80 11.06 5.51 6.02
N VAL A 81 9.93 5.19 6.64
CA VAL A 81 9.57 3.81 7.00
C VAL A 81 8.63 3.20 5.97
N ALA A 82 7.52 3.89 5.64
CA ALA A 82 6.50 3.35 4.76
C ALA A 82 6.86 3.45 3.26
N ILE A 83 7.72 4.41 2.87
CA ILE A 83 8.15 4.54 1.48
C ILE A 83 9.57 4.01 1.31
N ALA A 84 10.61 4.70 1.80
CA ALA A 84 11.99 4.28 1.57
C ALA A 84 12.32 2.96 2.26
N GLY A 85 12.00 2.83 3.56
CA GLY A 85 12.31 1.64 4.35
C GLY A 85 11.65 0.39 3.78
N CYS A 86 10.35 0.45 3.49
CA CYS A 86 9.62 -0.67 2.90
C CYS A 86 10.31 -1.18 1.63
N GLN A 87 10.69 -0.29 0.73
CA GLN A 87 11.37 -0.64 -0.51
C GLN A 87 12.77 -1.23 -0.26
N VAL A 88 13.58 -0.59 0.59
CA VAL A 88 14.93 -1.09 0.94
C VAL A 88 14.84 -2.48 1.53
N PHE A 89 13.92 -2.70 2.46
CA PHE A 89 13.74 -4.00 3.11
C PHE A 89 13.25 -5.07 2.14
N PHE A 90 12.31 -4.71 1.26
CA PHE A 90 11.84 -5.61 0.20
C PHE A 90 12.97 -6.03 -0.75
N PHE A 91 13.78 -5.07 -1.23
CA PHE A 91 14.91 -5.39 -2.11
C PHE A 91 15.98 -6.26 -1.45
N ASN A 92 16.24 -6.04 -0.15
CA ASN A 92 17.13 -6.93 0.58
C ASN A 92 16.50 -8.33 0.74
N ALA A 93 15.19 -8.43 0.97
CA ALA A 93 14.51 -9.71 1.05
C ALA A 93 14.63 -10.51 -0.26
N VAL A 94 14.44 -9.89 -1.43
CA VAL A 94 14.52 -10.57 -2.73
C VAL A 94 15.93 -10.98 -3.13
N GLN A 95 16.98 -10.51 -2.47
CA GLN A 95 18.33 -11.02 -2.63
C GLN A 95 18.53 -12.41 -2.01
N HIS A 96 17.70 -12.78 -1.06
CA HIS A 96 17.77 -14.02 -0.29
C HIS A 96 16.59 -14.96 -0.55
N LEU A 97 15.46 -14.43 -1.04
CA LEU A 97 14.20 -15.15 -1.25
C LEU A 97 13.69 -14.90 -2.66
N SER A 98 12.81 -15.78 -3.14
CA SER A 98 12.06 -15.48 -4.35
C SER A 98 11.18 -14.24 -4.15
N VAL A 99 10.92 -13.50 -5.24
CA VAL A 99 10.06 -12.31 -5.21
C VAL A 99 8.69 -12.60 -4.60
N GLY A 100 8.11 -13.77 -4.92
CA GLY A 100 6.82 -14.19 -4.37
C GLY A 100 6.86 -14.38 -2.84
N VAL A 101 7.92 -14.99 -2.30
CA VAL A 101 8.07 -15.16 -0.83
C VAL A 101 8.27 -13.81 -0.15
N ALA A 102 9.07 -12.92 -0.75
CA ALA A 102 9.27 -11.58 -0.23
C ALA A 102 7.96 -10.77 -0.19
N LEU A 103 7.14 -10.82 -1.24
CA LEU A 103 5.81 -10.21 -1.30
C LEU A 103 4.85 -10.81 -0.26
N LEU A 104 4.84 -12.14 -0.11
CA LEU A 104 4.02 -12.78 0.92
C LEU A 104 4.37 -12.24 2.30
N LEU A 105 5.66 -12.15 2.61
CA LEU A 105 6.13 -11.62 3.90
C LEU A 105 5.74 -10.15 4.08
N GLU A 106 5.89 -9.31 3.05
CA GLU A 106 5.47 -7.91 3.08
C GLU A 106 3.97 -7.77 3.38
N TYR A 107 3.12 -8.57 2.72
CA TYR A 107 1.68 -8.56 2.96
C TYR A 107 1.26 -9.12 4.33
N MET A 108 2.17 -9.78 5.07
CA MET A 108 1.94 -10.08 6.49
C MET A 108 1.79 -8.80 7.33
N GLY A 109 2.14 -7.63 6.80
CA GLY A 109 1.82 -6.32 7.36
C GLY A 109 0.35 -6.15 7.73
N ILE A 110 -0.56 -6.79 7.01
CA ILE A 110 -2.00 -6.80 7.31
C ILE A 110 -2.28 -7.48 8.67
N ILE A 111 -1.62 -8.60 8.93
CA ILE A 111 -1.70 -9.30 10.21
C ILE A 111 -1.11 -8.45 11.33
N LEU A 112 0.00 -7.75 11.05
CA LEU A 112 0.58 -6.80 12.00
C LEU A 112 -0.39 -5.66 12.33
N ILE A 113 -1.16 -5.15 11.36
CA ILE A 113 -2.19 -4.12 11.60
C ILE A 113 -3.27 -4.67 12.54
N VAL A 114 -3.79 -5.87 12.29
CA VAL A 114 -4.81 -6.50 13.13
C VAL A 114 -4.27 -6.69 14.56
N GLY A 115 -3.05 -7.22 14.70
CA GLY A 115 -2.37 -7.37 15.99
C GLY A 115 -2.14 -6.03 16.70
N TRP A 116 -1.70 -5.01 15.97
CA TRP A 116 -1.51 -3.66 16.49
C TRP A 116 -2.81 -3.06 17.04
N LEU A 117 -3.91 -3.16 16.29
CA LEU A 117 -5.22 -2.67 16.71
C LEU A 117 -5.72 -3.41 17.95
N TRP A 118 -5.44 -4.72 18.05
CA TRP A 118 -5.77 -5.48 19.24
C TRP A 118 -4.99 -5.00 20.47
N ILE A 119 -3.67 -4.89 20.37
CA ILE A 119 -2.80 -4.50 21.50
C ILE A 119 -3.05 -3.05 21.91
N ARG A 120 -3.14 -2.14 20.94
CA ARG A 120 -3.21 -0.70 21.20
C ARG A 120 -4.60 -0.22 21.60
N ASN A 121 -5.63 -0.72 20.95
CA ASN A 121 -7.01 -0.25 21.10
C ASN A 121 -7.90 -1.26 21.85
N GLY A 122 -7.37 -2.40 22.28
CA GLY A 122 -8.15 -3.48 22.90
C GLY A 122 -9.15 -4.16 21.95
N GLN A 123 -9.09 -3.87 20.67
CA GLN A 123 -10.00 -4.41 19.64
C GLN A 123 -9.63 -5.86 19.33
N ARG A 124 -10.18 -6.80 20.10
CA ARG A 124 -9.95 -8.23 19.85
C ARG A 124 -10.47 -8.62 18.46
N PRO A 125 -9.65 -9.29 17.63
CA PRO A 125 -10.10 -9.75 16.32
C PRO A 125 -11.25 -10.74 16.49
N ARG A 126 -12.35 -10.49 15.79
CA ARG A 126 -13.52 -11.37 15.79
C ARG A 126 -13.25 -12.58 14.91
N ARG A 127 -14.09 -13.62 15.05
CA ARG A 127 -13.96 -14.88 14.27
C ARG A 127 -13.94 -14.64 12.75
N LEU A 128 -14.74 -13.69 12.26
CA LEU A 128 -14.77 -13.35 10.83
C LEU A 128 -13.49 -12.66 10.36
N THR A 129 -12.92 -11.76 11.16
CA THR A 129 -11.60 -11.16 10.86
C THR A 129 -10.51 -12.22 10.82
N ILE A 130 -10.49 -13.19 11.77
CA ILE A 130 -9.51 -14.28 11.78
C ILE A 130 -9.70 -15.18 10.54
N ALA A 131 -10.93 -15.61 10.26
CA ALA A 131 -11.22 -16.42 9.08
C ALA A 131 -10.86 -15.71 7.78
N GLY A 132 -11.15 -14.40 7.68
CA GLY A 132 -10.78 -13.56 6.54
C GLY A 132 -9.27 -13.41 6.37
N SER A 133 -8.53 -13.25 7.48
CA SER A 133 -7.06 -13.19 7.46
C SER A 133 -6.46 -14.51 6.97
N VAL A 134 -6.95 -15.65 7.48
CA VAL A 134 -6.50 -16.99 7.05
C VAL A 134 -6.80 -17.20 5.56
N ALA A 135 -8.03 -16.90 5.12
CA ALA A 135 -8.40 -17.04 3.71
C ALA A 135 -7.53 -16.16 2.79
N ALA A 136 -7.28 -14.90 3.20
CA ALA A 136 -6.45 -13.97 2.45
C ALA A 136 -4.98 -14.46 2.33
N VAL A 137 -4.40 -14.96 3.42
CA VAL A 137 -3.02 -15.51 3.42
C VAL A 137 -2.94 -16.77 2.55
N LEU A 138 -3.88 -17.69 2.68
CA LEU A 138 -3.92 -18.89 1.83
C LEU A 138 -4.09 -18.51 0.36
N GLY A 139 -4.98 -17.55 0.08
CA GLY A 139 -5.15 -17.02 -1.28
C GLY A 139 -3.88 -16.40 -1.83
N LEU A 140 -3.15 -15.63 -1.03
CA LEU A 140 -1.89 -15.01 -1.42
C LEU A 140 -0.81 -16.06 -1.72
N ILE A 141 -0.68 -17.13 -0.91
CA ILE A 141 0.22 -18.25 -1.16
C ILE A 141 -0.06 -18.88 -2.54
N LEU A 142 -1.34 -19.07 -2.88
CA LEU A 142 -1.72 -19.67 -4.16
C LEU A 142 -1.50 -18.72 -5.35
N VAL A 143 -1.82 -17.43 -5.21
CA VAL A 143 -1.61 -16.45 -6.30
C VAL A 143 -0.13 -16.28 -6.60
N LEU A 144 0.71 -16.24 -5.57
CA LEU A 144 2.17 -16.10 -5.72
C LEU A 144 2.85 -17.42 -6.10
N ASN A 145 2.07 -18.51 -6.30
CA ASN A 145 2.53 -19.83 -6.71
C ASN A 145 3.68 -20.38 -5.84
N LEU A 146 3.57 -20.21 -4.52
CA LEU A 146 4.59 -20.60 -3.54
C LEU A 146 4.53 -22.09 -3.15
N VAL A 147 3.83 -22.91 -3.95
CA VAL A 147 3.72 -24.37 -3.74
C VAL A 147 4.87 -25.05 -4.47
N GLY A 148 5.99 -25.30 -3.79
CA GLY A 148 7.18 -25.94 -4.36
C GLY A 148 8.44 -25.78 -3.48
N ASP A 149 9.59 -26.21 -3.99
CA ASP A 149 10.88 -26.09 -3.30
C ASP A 149 11.29 -24.61 -3.19
N THR A 150 10.97 -23.99 -2.04
CA THR A 150 11.43 -22.66 -1.70
C THR A 150 12.57 -22.75 -0.70
N HIS A 151 13.75 -22.33 -1.11
CA HIS A 151 14.86 -22.11 -0.16
C HIS A 151 14.48 -20.94 0.76
N ILE A 152 14.32 -21.23 2.04
CA ILE A 152 13.99 -20.21 3.06
C ILE A 152 15.27 -19.78 3.75
N ASP A 153 15.76 -18.58 3.44
CA ASP A 153 16.86 -17.94 4.15
C ASP A 153 16.30 -17.06 5.27
N LEU A 154 16.77 -17.28 6.50
CA LEU A 154 16.32 -16.52 7.67
C LEU A 154 16.62 -15.01 7.54
N VAL A 155 17.71 -14.62 6.92
CA VAL A 155 18.07 -13.21 6.70
C VAL A 155 17.03 -12.57 5.77
N GLY A 156 16.67 -13.26 4.69
CA GLY A 156 15.61 -12.81 3.77
C GLY A 156 14.24 -12.69 4.46
N VAL A 157 13.90 -13.65 5.34
CA VAL A 157 12.66 -13.59 6.14
C VAL A 157 12.64 -12.36 7.06
N LEU A 158 13.74 -12.05 7.73
CA LEU A 158 13.82 -10.86 8.60
C LEU A 158 13.65 -9.57 7.79
N TRP A 159 14.25 -9.47 6.61
CA TRP A 159 14.05 -8.34 5.71
C TRP A 159 12.61 -8.25 5.21
N GLY A 160 11.99 -9.37 4.83
CA GLY A 160 10.58 -9.41 4.41
C GLY A 160 9.61 -8.98 5.52
N LEU A 161 9.85 -9.40 6.76
CA LEU A 161 9.07 -8.95 7.92
C LEU A 161 9.32 -7.47 8.24
N ALA A 162 10.51 -6.94 8.00
CA ALA A 162 10.77 -5.50 8.11
C ALA A 162 9.99 -4.72 7.04
N ALA A 163 9.87 -5.24 5.81
CA ALA A 163 9.01 -4.67 4.78
C ALA A 163 7.52 -4.69 5.21
N ALA A 164 7.07 -5.79 5.85
CA ALA A 164 5.73 -5.88 6.44
C ALA A 164 5.45 -4.76 7.46
N VAL A 165 6.43 -4.40 8.28
CA VAL A 165 6.30 -3.25 9.19
C VAL A 165 6.16 -1.95 8.39
N GLY A 166 6.90 -1.76 7.31
CA GLY A 166 6.77 -0.62 6.41
C GLY A 166 5.35 -0.48 5.85
N LEU A 167 4.79 -1.59 5.34
CA LEU A 167 3.42 -1.64 4.84
C LEU A 167 2.38 -1.37 5.94
N ALA A 168 2.56 -1.93 7.13
CA ALA A 168 1.68 -1.66 8.27
C ALA A 168 1.72 -0.18 8.67
N VAL A 169 2.90 0.45 8.69
CA VAL A 169 3.07 1.88 8.97
C VAL A 169 2.37 2.73 7.90
N PHE A 170 2.44 2.34 6.61
CA PHE A 170 1.68 3.00 5.54
C PHE A 170 0.18 3.11 5.90
N PHE A 171 -0.47 2.00 6.19
CA PHE A 171 -1.90 1.98 6.47
C PHE A 171 -2.24 2.65 7.81
N VAL A 172 -1.47 2.41 8.86
CA VAL A 172 -1.75 2.97 10.19
C VAL A 172 -1.58 4.50 10.21
N LEU A 173 -0.50 5.03 9.62
CA LEU A 173 -0.28 6.47 9.57
C LEU A 173 -1.25 7.16 8.61
N SER A 174 -1.59 6.53 7.48
CA SER A 174 -2.60 7.08 6.56
C SER A 174 -3.96 7.20 7.22
N ALA A 175 -4.39 6.19 8.01
CA ALA A 175 -5.65 6.21 8.72
C ALA A 175 -5.71 7.23 9.87
N LYS A 176 -4.57 7.47 10.54
CA LYS A 176 -4.44 8.37 11.69
C LYS A 176 -3.99 9.77 11.32
N SER A 177 -3.80 10.06 10.04
CA SER A 177 -3.35 11.37 9.61
C SER A 177 -4.37 12.45 9.98
N ASP A 178 -3.84 13.63 10.33
CA ASP A 178 -4.63 14.82 10.63
C ASP A 178 -5.64 15.09 9.50
N PRO A 179 -6.94 15.23 9.79
CA PRO A 179 -7.95 15.55 8.78
C PRO A 179 -7.62 16.81 7.97
N ASP A 180 -6.95 17.79 8.57
CA ASP A 180 -6.56 19.03 7.92
C ASP A 180 -5.37 18.89 6.98
N LEU A 181 -4.54 17.83 7.13
CA LEU A 181 -3.44 17.54 6.22
C LEU A 181 -3.98 16.86 4.95
N PRO A 182 -3.95 17.48 3.78
CA PRO A 182 -4.45 16.85 2.55
C PRO A 182 -3.71 15.54 2.24
N PRO A 183 -4.40 14.48 1.74
CA PRO A 183 -3.75 13.24 1.29
C PRO A 183 -2.61 13.50 0.30
N LEU A 184 -2.82 14.45 -0.58
CA LEU A 184 -1.86 14.89 -1.58
C LEU A 184 -0.57 15.45 -0.94
N ALA A 185 -0.70 16.26 0.12
CA ALA A 185 0.45 16.82 0.84
C ALA A 185 1.21 15.74 1.62
N MET A 186 0.50 14.77 2.20
CA MET A 186 1.11 13.63 2.87
C MET A 186 1.88 12.74 1.88
N ALA A 187 1.27 12.43 0.72
CA ALA A 187 1.91 11.64 -0.34
C ALA A 187 3.17 12.36 -0.86
N SER A 188 3.04 13.64 -1.25
CA SER A 188 4.15 14.43 -1.77
C SER A 188 5.31 14.56 -0.78
N GLY A 189 5.01 14.92 0.47
CA GLY A 189 6.03 15.05 1.51
C GLY A 189 6.74 13.72 1.81
N GLY A 190 5.97 12.65 1.96
CA GLY A 190 6.51 11.32 2.19
C GLY A 190 7.35 10.81 1.02
N MET A 191 6.90 11.00 -0.22
CA MET A 191 7.66 10.64 -1.41
C MET A 191 8.94 11.47 -1.58
N THR A 192 8.89 12.75 -1.25
CA THR A 192 10.09 13.60 -1.29
C THR A 192 11.15 13.07 -0.30
N ILE A 193 10.76 12.77 0.93
CA ILE A 193 11.66 12.21 1.94
C ILE A 193 12.14 10.82 1.50
N GLY A 194 11.24 9.98 1.00
CA GLY A 194 11.56 8.66 0.47
C GLY A 194 12.54 8.70 -0.70
N ALA A 195 12.29 9.58 -1.68
CA ALA A 195 13.16 9.78 -2.84
C ALA A 195 14.57 10.23 -2.42
N VAL A 196 14.66 11.25 -1.57
CA VAL A 196 15.96 11.73 -1.06
C VAL A 196 16.70 10.62 -0.34
N THR A 197 16.01 9.84 0.49
CA THR A 197 16.61 8.70 1.21
C THR A 197 17.14 7.65 0.24
N LEU A 198 16.34 7.23 -0.74
CA LEU A 198 16.74 6.22 -1.73
C LEU A 198 17.92 6.70 -2.59
N LEU A 199 17.90 7.97 -3.01
CA LEU A 199 19.00 8.56 -3.78
C LEU A 199 20.28 8.63 -2.96
N ILE A 200 20.23 9.03 -1.69
CA ILE A 200 21.38 9.02 -0.79
C ILE A 200 21.94 7.60 -0.65
N LEU A 201 21.09 6.60 -0.42
CA LEU A 201 21.52 5.21 -0.29
C LEU A 201 22.14 4.68 -1.60
N GLY A 202 21.60 5.12 -2.75
CA GLY A 202 22.19 4.81 -4.05
C GLY A 202 23.59 5.43 -4.25
N VAL A 203 23.73 6.72 -3.95
CA VAL A 203 25.03 7.42 -4.03
C VAL A 203 26.08 6.82 -3.09
N LEU A 204 25.65 6.38 -1.91
CA LEU A 204 26.54 5.71 -0.94
C LEU A 204 26.87 4.25 -1.34
N GLY A 205 26.32 3.75 -2.44
CA GLY A 205 26.56 2.37 -2.89
C GLY A 205 25.84 1.30 -2.08
N ALA A 206 24.93 1.69 -1.19
CA ALA A 206 24.12 0.74 -0.39
C ALA A 206 23.02 0.07 -1.20
N LEU A 207 22.63 0.67 -2.34
CA LEU A 207 21.66 0.13 -3.29
C LEU A 207 22.28 0.09 -4.70
N PRO A 208 22.16 -1.03 -5.44
CA PRO A 208 22.65 -1.11 -6.81
C PRO A 208 21.76 -0.23 -7.72
N MET A 209 22.33 0.84 -8.31
CA MET A 209 21.65 1.79 -9.17
C MET A 209 22.15 1.64 -10.62
N HIS A 210 21.55 0.71 -11.36
CA HIS A 210 21.81 0.55 -12.80
C HIS A 210 20.57 0.95 -13.57
N ALA A 211 20.74 1.76 -14.61
CA ALA A 211 19.68 2.19 -15.51
C ALA A 211 20.18 2.15 -16.95
N ASN A 212 19.33 1.76 -17.87
CA ASN A 212 19.56 1.76 -19.30
C ASN A 212 18.57 2.72 -19.98
N VAL A 213 18.99 3.38 -21.03
CA VAL A 213 18.18 4.33 -21.80
C VAL A 213 17.75 3.79 -23.17
N ASP A 214 17.97 2.51 -23.42
CA ASP A 214 17.52 1.83 -24.63
C ASP A 214 15.99 1.68 -24.65
N ASP A 215 15.44 1.48 -25.84
CA ASP A 215 14.03 1.13 -26.01
C ASP A 215 13.73 -0.19 -25.32
N VAL A 216 12.53 -0.29 -24.76
CA VAL A 216 12.06 -1.44 -24.00
C VAL A 216 10.91 -2.13 -24.71
N ASP A 217 10.77 -3.45 -24.56
CA ASP A 217 9.55 -4.14 -24.96
C ASP A 217 8.47 -3.91 -23.89
N PHE A 218 7.35 -3.32 -24.29
CA PHE A 218 6.18 -3.14 -23.45
C PHE A 218 4.93 -3.53 -24.24
N ALA A 219 4.24 -4.56 -23.77
CA ALA A 219 3.04 -5.12 -24.39
C ALA A 219 3.28 -5.57 -25.86
N GLY A 220 4.47 -6.15 -26.16
CA GLY A 220 4.84 -6.61 -27.48
C GLY A 220 5.23 -5.50 -28.48
N HIS A 221 5.45 -4.28 -27.98
CA HIS A 221 5.86 -3.13 -28.78
C HIS A 221 7.16 -2.53 -28.24
N GLN A 222 8.08 -2.19 -29.15
CA GLN A 222 9.27 -1.41 -28.79
C GLN A 222 8.86 0.04 -28.53
N VAL A 223 9.04 0.48 -27.30
CA VAL A 223 8.72 1.86 -26.86
C VAL A 223 9.90 2.46 -26.11
N SER A 224 9.97 3.78 -26.09
CA SER A 224 10.98 4.46 -25.28
C SER A 224 10.85 4.06 -23.78
N TRP A 225 11.99 3.85 -23.11
CA TRP A 225 12.06 3.61 -21.66
C TRP A 225 11.29 4.65 -20.82
N LEU A 226 11.05 5.84 -21.35
CA LEU A 226 10.24 6.87 -20.70
C LEU A 226 8.79 6.45 -20.50
N VAL A 227 8.22 5.62 -21.39
CA VAL A 227 6.82 5.18 -21.31
C VAL A 227 6.56 4.40 -20.01
N PRO A 228 7.27 3.27 -19.74
CA PRO A 228 7.09 2.56 -18.47
C PRO A 228 7.55 3.38 -17.26
N VAL A 229 8.57 4.24 -17.36
CA VAL A 229 8.96 5.13 -16.25
C VAL A 229 7.84 6.12 -15.90
N ILE A 230 7.19 6.74 -16.88
CA ILE A 230 6.06 7.65 -16.63
C ILE A 230 4.86 6.87 -16.08
N GLY A 231 4.52 5.70 -16.65
CA GLY A 231 3.46 4.83 -16.15
C GLY A 231 3.71 4.43 -14.69
N LEU A 232 4.92 3.98 -14.39
CA LEU A 232 5.34 3.57 -13.05
C LEU A 232 5.29 4.73 -12.04
N SER A 233 5.66 5.94 -12.47
CA SER A 233 5.73 7.11 -11.58
C SER A 233 4.38 7.80 -11.41
N LEU A 234 3.63 8.01 -12.49
CA LEU A 234 2.36 8.73 -12.46
C LEU A 234 1.22 7.82 -11.98
N VAL A 235 1.06 6.64 -12.63
CA VAL A 235 -0.07 5.75 -12.36
C VAL A 235 0.20 4.91 -11.11
N ALA A 236 1.28 4.13 -11.11
CA ALA A 236 1.57 3.18 -10.06
C ALA A 236 2.20 3.81 -8.81
N ALA A 237 2.52 5.11 -8.82
CA ALA A 237 2.98 5.79 -7.62
C ALA A 237 2.13 7.03 -7.29
N ALA A 238 2.21 8.14 -8.04
CA ALA A 238 1.57 9.39 -7.65
C ALA A 238 0.06 9.23 -7.41
N ILE A 239 -0.67 8.70 -8.39
CA ILE A 239 -2.12 8.49 -8.29
C ILE A 239 -2.45 7.42 -7.25
N ALA A 240 -1.74 6.30 -7.28
CA ALA A 240 -1.97 5.16 -6.38
C ALA A 240 -1.84 5.55 -4.90
N TYR A 241 -0.76 6.22 -4.52
CA TYR A 241 -0.54 6.66 -3.13
C TYR A 241 -1.57 7.68 -2.65
N VAL A 242 -1.90 8.68 -3.48
CA VAL A 242 -2.91 9.70 -3.10
C VAL A 242 -4.26 9.03 -2.88
N ALA A 243 -4.68 8.16 -3.80
CA ALA A 243 -5.94 7.41 -3.69
C ALA A 243 -5.92 6.46 -2.48
N GLY A 244 -4.80 5.75 -2.24
CA GLY A 244 -4.63 4.84 -1.11
C GLY A 244 -4.69 5.54 0.24
N ILE A 245 -4.03 6.69 0.41
CA ILE A 245 -4.11 7.49 1.63
C ILE A 245 -5.54 7.98 1.86
N ALA A 246 -6.19 8.51 0.82
CA ALA A 246 -7.57 8.98 0.90
C ALA A 246 -8.54 7.84 1.26
N ALA A 247 -8.39 6.68 0.63
CA ALA A 247 -9.18 5.48 0.95
C ALA A 247 -8.98 5.04 2.40
N THR A 248 -7.74 4.98 2.86
CA THR A 248 -7.38 4.51 4.19
C THR A 248 -7.92 5.43 5.29
N ARG A 249 -8.01 6.73 5.02
CA ARG A 249 -8.67 7.69 5.94
C ARG A 249 -10.16 7.43 6.10
N ILE A 250 -10.82 7.03 5.02
CA ILE A 250 -12.27 6.76 5.03
C ILE A 250 -12.58 5.39 5.62
N LEU A 251 -11.79 4.36 5.26
CA LEU A 251 -12.07 2.97 5.60
C LEU A 251 -11.40 2.52 6.91
N GLY A 252 -10.42 3.27 7.39
CA GLY A 252 -9.51 2.82 8.46
C GLY A 252 -8.43 1.86 7.95
N SER A 253 -7.37 1.68 8.75
CA SER A 253 -6.20 0.89 8.37
C SER A 253 -6.52 -0.59 8.11
N LYS A 254 -7.36 -1.21 8.94
CA LYS A 254 -7.73 -2.62 8.83
C LYS A 254 -8.42 -2.90 7.50
N LEU A 255 -9.54 -2.24 7.22
CA LEU A 255 -10.33 -2.53 6.01
C LEU A 255 -9.59 -2.13 4.73
N ALA A 256 -8.92 -0.97 4.74
CA ALA A 256 -8.12 -0.52 3.60
C ALA A 256 -7.00 -1.49 3.26
N SER A 257 -6.29 -2.05 4.25
CA SER A 257 -5.21 -3.01 4.02
C SER A 257 -5.71 -4.33 3.41
N PHE A 258 -6.87 -4.83 3.86
CA PHE A 258 -7.46 -6.02 3.24
C PHE A 258 -7.91 -5.75 1.79
N VAL A 259 -8.55 -4.60 1.53
CA VAL A 259 -8.88 -4.21 0.14
C VAL A 259 -7.61 -4.05 -0.70
N GLY A 260 -6.54 -3.55 -0.10
CA GLY A 260 -5.22 -3.44 -0.74
C GLY A 260 -4.70 -4.76 -1.31
N LEU A 261 -5.02 -5.93 -0.70
CA LEU A 261 -4.66 -7.24 -1.26
C LEU A 261 -5.18 -7.49 -2.67
N THR A 262 -6.23 -6.80 -3.09
CA THR A 262 -6.72 -6.90 -4.47
C THR A 262 -5.71 -6.36 -5.49
N GLU A 263 -4.70 -5.62 -5.07
CA GLU A 263 -3.54 -5.22 -5.88
C GLU A 263 -2.89 -6.43 -6.56
N VAL A 264 -2.73 -7.54 -5.82
CA VAL A 264 -2.13 -8.77 -6.35
C VAL A 264 -2.99 -9.35 -7.48
N LEU A 265 -4.31 -9.25 -7.37
CA LEU A 265 -5.24 -9.70 -8.42
C LEU A 265 -5.15 -8.80 -9.66
N PHE A 266 -5.06 -7.49 -9.46
CA PHE A 266 -4.84 -6.55 -10.56
C PHE A 266 -3.47 -6.75 -11.21
N ALA A 267 -2.42 -7.07 -10.44
CA ALA A 267 -1.10 -7.39 -10.97
C ALA A 267 -1.16 -8.61 -11.90
N VAL A 268 -1.82 -9.69 -11.48
CA VAL A 268 -2.04 -10.87 -12.34
C VAL A 268 -2.87 -10.52 -13.57
N LEU A 269 -3.93 -9.72 -13.42
CA LEU A 269 -4.76 -9.28 -14.54
C LEU A 269 -3.95 -8.46 -15.56
N PHE A 270 -3.13 -7.52 -15.12
CA PHE A 270 -2.32 -6.70 -16.02
C PHE A 270 -1.17 -7.47 -16.63
N ALA A 271 -0.54 -8.42 -15.91
CA ALA A 271 0.43 -9.34 -16.49
C ALA A 271 -0.20 -10.17 -17.62
N TRP A 272 -1.43 -10.66 -17.42
CA TRP A 272 -2.15 -11.37 -18.47
C TRP A 272 -2.48 -10.45 -19.67
N LEU A 273 -3.05 -9.27 -19.44
CA LEU A 273 -3.51 -8.38 -20.52
C LEU A 273 -2.36 -7.72 -21.29
N LEU A 274 -1.26 -7.38 -20.62
CA LEU A 274 -0.16 -6.58 -21.19
C LEU A 274 1.08 -7.40 -21.52
N LEU A 275 1.36 -8.49 -20.78
CA LEU A 275 2.51 -9.35 -21.01
C LEU A 275 2.12 -10.72 -21.60
N GLY A 276 0.82 -11.02 -21.73
CA GLY A 276 0.34 -12.30 -22.25
C GLY A 276 0.48 -13.48 -21.27
N GLU A 277 0.76 -13.23 -20.01
CA GLU A 277 0.93 -14.25 -18.97
C GLU A 277 -0.43 -14.78 -18.51
N VAL A 278 -0.85 -15.92 -19.07
CA VAL A 278 -2.15 -16.52 -18.72
C VAL A 278 -2.13 -17.02 -17.28
N PRO A 279 -3.08 -16.55 -16.41
CA PRO A 279 -3.12 -17.00 -15.02
C PRO A 279 -3.46 -18.49 -14.91
N THR A 280 -2.76 -19.18 -14.01
CA THR A 280 -3.00 -20.58 -13.71
C THR A 280 -4.30 -20.78 -12.92
N ALA A 281 -4.84 -22.01 -12.95
CA ALA A 281 -6.02 -22.36 -12.13
C ALA A 281 -5.77 -22.12 -10.62
N MET A 282 -4.53 -22.33 -10.13
CA MET A 282 -4.16 -22.07 -8.74
C MET A 282 -4.19 -20.57 -8.42
N GLN A 283 -3.71 -19.72 -9.32
CA GLN A 283 -3.79 -18.27 -9.16
C GLN A 283 -5.25 -17.77 -9.13
N LEU A 284 -6.11 -18.33 -9.98
CA LEU A 284 -7.55 -18.01 -9.96
C LEU A 284 -8.20 -18.44 -8.66
N LEU A 285 -7.92 -19.65 -8.16
CA LEU A 285 -8.42 -20.13 -6.86
C LEU A 285 -7.93 -19.24 -5.72
N GLY A 286 -6.65 -18.89 -5.73
CA GLY A 286 -6.07 -17.95 -4.76
C GLY A 286 -6.74 -16.58 -4.79
N GLY A 287 -7.06 -16.06 -5.99
CA GLY A 287 -7.83 -14.83 -6.18
C GLY A 287 -9.21 -14.88 -5.52
N VAL A 288 -9.93 -15.98 -5.67
CA VAL A 288 -11.24 -16.18 -5.01
C VAL A 288 -11.09 -16.18 -3.49
N LEU A 289 -10.04 -16.81 -2.95
CA LEU A 289 -9.78 -16.82 -1.50
C LEU A 289 -9.43 -15.42 -0.95
N ILE A 290 -8.65 -14.61 -1.70
CA ILE A 290 -8.38 -13.21 -1.33
C ILE A 290 -9.69 -12.41 -1.27
N LEU A 291 -10.52 -12.50 -2.29
CA LEU A 291 -11.81 -11.79 -2.34
C LEU A 291 -12.75 -12.25 -1.20
N ALA A 292 -12.79 -13.54 -0.90
CA ALA A 292 -13.53 -14.06 0.23
C ALA A 292 -13.00 -13.52 1.55
N GLY A 293 -11.68 -13.45 1.73
CA GLY A 293 -11.04 -12.84 2.89
C GLY A 293 -11.42 -11.39 3.09
N VAL A 294 -11.34 -10.58 2.03
CA VAL A 294 -11.78 -9.17 2.04
C VAL A 294 -13.27 -9.05 2.42
N ALA A 295 -14.13 -9.88 1.83
CA ALA A 295 -15.56 -9.88 2.11
C ALA A 295 -15.87 -10.21 3.56
N LEU A 296 -15.22 -11.22 4.14
CA LEU A 296 -15.39 -11.61 5.54
C LEU A 296 -15.01 -10.48 6.50
N VAL A 297 -13.88 -9.83 6.28
CA VAL A 297 -13.43 -8.69 7.09
C VAL A 297 -14.39 -7.50 6.95
N ARG A 298 -14.87 -7.25 5.74
CA ARG A 298 -15.88 -6.21 5.50
C ARG A 298 -17.18 -6.47 6.27
N ILE A 299 -17.69 -7.72 6.24
CA ILE A 299 -18.90 -8.11 6.99
C ILE A 299 -18.69 -7.92 8.49
N ASP A 300 -17.50 -8.24 9.01
CA ASP A 300 -17.15 -8.07 10.41
C ASP A 300 -17.18 -6.59 10.83
N GLU A 301 -16.63 -5.71 10.00
CA GLU A 301 -16.65 -4.25 10.24
C GLU A 301 -18.09 -3.69 10.25
N PHE A 302 -18.93 -4.11 9.31
CA PHE A 302 -20.34 -3.68 9.30
C PHE A 302 -21.10 -4.13 10.56
N ARG A 303 -20.87 -5.36 11.01
CA ARG A 303 -21.49 -5.87 12.25
C ARG A 303 -20.97 -5.16 13.49
N SER A 304 -19.78 -4.59 13.44
CA SER A 304 -19.20 -3.83 14.55
C SER A 304 -19.80 -2.42 14.64
N GLY A 305 -20.01 -1.73 13.52
CA GLY A 305 -20.61 -0.39 13.47
C GLY A 305 -22.11 -0.36 13.83
N THR A 306 -22.81 -1.50 13.73
CA THR A 306 -24.21 -1.62 14.10
C THR A 306 -24.43 -2.06 15.55
N ALA A 307 -23.37 -2.43 16.28
CA ALA A 307 -23.48 -3.02 17.62
C ALA A 307 -23.14 -2.07 18.78
N ASP A 308 -22.96 -0.76 18.53
CA ASP A 308 -22.73 0.22 19.60
C ASP A 308 -23.93 1.22 19.72
N PRO A 309 -25.02 0.82 20.41
CA PRO A 309 -26.09 1.75 20.81
C PRO A 309 -25.73 2.54 22.08
N GLY A 310 -24.49 2.35 22.63
CA GLY A 310 -24.14 2.86 23.96
C GLY A 310 -23.72 4.32 24.01
N ASP A 311 -23.31 4.93 22.90
CA ASP A 311 -22.78 6.32 22.89
C ASP A 311 -23.89 7.39 22.79
N SER A 312 -25.10 7.03 22.38
CA SER A 312 -26.24 7.95 22.33
C SER A 312 -26.77 8.36 23.72
N HIS A 313 -26.52 7.56 24.77
CA HIS A 313 -26.94 7.88 26.13
C HIS A 313 -25.98 8.79 26.89
N THR A 314 -24.73 8.87 26.51
CA THR A 314 -23.73 9.73 27.17
C THR A 314 -23.85 11.18 26.70
N ILE A 315 -24.19 11.40 25.43
CA ILE A 315 -24.42 12.76 24.88
C ILE A 315 -25.72 13.33 25.38
N ALA A 316 -26.78 12.53 25.49
CA ALA A 316 -28.08 12.99 26.04
C ALA A 316 -27.99 13.37 27.53
N ARG A 317 -27.17 12.73 28.35
CA ARG A 317 -26.94 13.07 29.74
C ARG A 317 -26.09 14.34 29.92
N SER A 318 -25.15 14.61 29.00
CA SER A 318 -24.34 15.84 29.02
C SER A 318 -25.13 17.06 28.63
N THR A 319 -26.11 16.93 27.73
CA THR A 319 -27.00 18.07 27.34
C THR A 319 -28.03 18.35 28.42
N ALA A 320 -28.62 17.34 29.04
CA ALA A 320 -29.61 17.54 30.14
C ALA A 320 -28.99 18.10 31.43
N ALA A 321 -27.68 17.92 31.65
CA ALA A 321 -26.97 18.51 32.80
C ALA A 321 -26.56 19.99 32.57
N ARG A 322 -26.59 20.48 31.33
CA ARG A 322 -26.30 21.89 31.01
C ARG A 322 -27.53 22.81 31.04
N ASP A 323 -28.72 22.24 30.96
CA ASP A 323 -29.98 23.02 30.97
C ASP A 323 -30.59 23.15 32.39
N LEU A 324 -29.92 22.63 33.42
CA LEU A 324 -30.33 22.69 34.82
C LEU A 324 -29.34 23.44 35.74
N GLY A 325 -28.40 24.16 35.21
CA GLY A 325 -27.47 25.07 35.90
C GLY A 325 -27.49 26.43 35.23
#